data_e8bb87022b15dca7a0502ed2038c2da3
#
_entry.id   e8bb87022b15dca7a0502ed2038c2da3
#
_cell.length_a   1.000
_cell.length_b   1.000
_cell.length_c   1.000
_cell.angle_alpha   90.00
_cell.angle_beta   90.00
_cell.angle_gamma   90.00
#
_symmetry.space_group_name_H-M   'P 1'
#
loop_
_entity.id
_entity.type
_entity.pdbx_description
1 polymer ?
#
loop_
_entity_poly.entity_id
_entity_poly.type
_entity_poly.pdbx_seq_one_letter_code
_entity_poly.pdbx_strand_id
1 'polypeptide(L)'
;MDKKIFYSKILLFGEYGIMSNADALAIPFKEFHGSLKISKSLLNDEELSNQKLIELYNYIDKNQSLLNIINLNSFKHDIDSGLYFKSNIPIASGLGSSGALVSSIINKYSNTDLSIMNSQELKKIMSIIESKFHGKSSGFDPLVSFFKFLTIHYT
;
A
#
# COMPACT_ATOMS: atom_id res chain seq x y z
N MET A 1 -19.87 6.74 2.26
CA MET A 1 -18.54 6.13 2.43
C MET A 1 -17.49 7.11 1.96
N ASP A 2 -16.69 7.65 2.85
CA ASP A 2 -15.59 8.54 2.50
C ASP A 2 -14.60 7.81 1.60
N LYS A 3 -14.43 8.33 0.40
CA LYS A 3 -13.47 7.80 -0.57
C LYS A 3 -12.06 8.13 -0.08
N LYS A 4 -11.47 7.26 0.75
CA LYS A 4 -10.07 7.44 1.11
C LYS A 4 -9.20 7.25 -0.13
N ILE A 5 -8.47 8.31 -0.48
CA ILE A 5 -7.56 8.40 -1.62
C ILE A 5 -6.13 8.28 -1.10
N PHE A 6 -5.30 7.54 -1.81
CA PHE A 6 -3.87 7.36 -1.51
C PHE A 6 -3.07 7.90 -2.68
N TYR A 7 -2.22 8.89 -2.41
CA TYR A 7 -1.45 9.57 -3.44
C TYR A 7 -0.21 8.79 -3.84
N SER A 8 0.24 9.01 -5.05
CA SER A 8 1.58 8.66 -5.50
C SER A 8 2.64 9.46 -4.73
N LYS A 9 3.91 9.18 -4.94
CA LYS A 9 5.01 9.90 -4.30
C LYS A 9 6.07 10.29 -5.31
N ILE A 10 6.82 11.34 -4.97
CA ILE A 10 8.09 11.67 -5.64
C ILE A 10 9.19 11.57 -4.59
N LEU A 11 10.21 10.78 -4.90
CA LEU A 11 11.44 10.71 -4.12
C LEU A 11 12.35 11.86 -4.54
N LEU A 12 12.67 12.74 -3.60
CA LEU A 12 13.52 13.90 -3.85
C LEU A 12 14.99 13.56 -3.65
N PHE A 13 15.31 12.76 -2.63
CA PHE A 13 16.66 12.33 -2.28
C PHE A 13 16.64 10.92 -1.69
N GLY A 14 17.75 10.18 -1.87
CA GLY A 14 17.97 8.91 -1.18
C GLY A 14 17.62 7.66 -1.97
N GLU A 15 17.46 7.73 -3.29
CA GLU A 15 17.05 6.59 -4.13
C GLU A 15 17.94 5.35 -3.95
N TYR A 16 19.24 5.53 -3.92
CA TYR A 16 20.20 4.43 -3.76
C TYR A 16 20.49 4.05 -2.31
N GLY A 17 20.09 4.90 -1.37
CA GLY A 17 20.44 4.75 0.04
C GLY A 17 19.37 4.12 0.92
N ILE A 18 18.10 4.13 0.51
CA ILE A 18 16.97 3.68 1.33
C ILE A 18 17.11 2.20 1.76
N MET A 19 17.69 1.38 0.89
CA MET A 19 17.94 -0.05 1.17
C MET A 19 19.21 -0.28 1.99
N SER A 20 20.05 0.74 2.15
CA SER A 20 21.34 0.70 2.83
C SER A 20 21.37 1.59 4.08
N ASN A 21 20.21 1.88 4.67
CA ASN A 21 20.06 2.74 5.83
C ASN A 21 20.57 4.17 5.61
N ALA A 22 20.39 4.74 4.44
CA ALA A 22 20.65 6.15 4.21
C ALA A 22 19.37 6.97 4.30
N ASP A 23 19.51 8.24 4.61
CA ASP A 23 18.39 9.17 4.70
C ASP A 23 17.69 9.34 3.35
N ALA A 24 16.39 9.44 3.37
CA ALA A 24 15.57 9.65 2.19
C ALA A 24 14.48 10.69 2.45
N LEU A 25 14.16 11.44 1.40
CA LEU A 25 13.11 12.47 1.44
C LEU A 25 12.15 12.25 0.28
N ALA A 26 10.88 12.09 0.60
CA ALA A 26 9.82 11.98 -0.39
C ALA A 26 8.61 12.84 -0.04
N ILE A 27 7.89 13.25 -1.07
CA ILE A 27 6.65 14.00 -0.96
C ILE A 27 5.50 13.27 -1.66
N PRO A 28 4.26 13.38 -1.15
CA PRO A 28 3.10 12.92 -1.89
C PRO A 28 2.91 13.76 -3.16
N PHE A 29 2.64 13.09 -4.27
CA PHE A 29 2.36 13.73 -5.55
C PHE A 29 0.87 13.58 -5.88
N LYS A 30 0.09 14.63 -5.63
CA LYS A 30 -1.38 14.59 -5.63
C LYS A 30 -2.02 14.45 -7.02
N GLU A 31 -1.25 14.64 -8.08
CA GLU A 31 -1.71 14.46 -9.48
C GLU A 31 -2.18 13.03 -9.72
N PHE A 32 -1.48 12.07 -9.15
CA PHE A 32 -1.80 10.66 -9.28
C PHE A 32 -2.19 10.04 -7.94
N HIS A 33 -3.20 9.20 -7.97
CA HIS A 33 -3.73 8.56 -6.76
C HIS A 33 -4.45 7.25 -7.07
N GLY A 34 -4.74 6.50 -6.02
CA GLY A 34 -5.56 5.30 -6.09
C GLY A 34 -6.52 5.19 -4.92
N SER A 35 -7.53 4.36 -5.07
CA SER A 35 -8.50 4.04 -4.03
C SER A 35 -9.12 2.68 -4.25
N LEU A 36 -9.49 1.99 -3.16
CA LEU A 36 -10.23 0.74 -3.24
C LEU A 36 -11.69 0.99 -3.62
N LYS A 37 -12.20 0.16 -4.52
CA LYS A 37 -13.58 0.16 -5.00
C LYS A 37 -14.13 -1.24 -5.01
N ILE A 38 -15.45 -1.37 -4.96
CA ILE A 38 -16.17 -2.63 -5.13
C ILE A 38 -17.16 -2.47 -6.28
N SER A 39 -17.18 -3.42 -7.20
CA SER A 39 -18.12 -3.50 -8.30
C SER A 39 -18.61 -4.94 -8.47
N LYS A 40 -19.92 -5.12 -8.66
CA LYS A 40 -20.50 -6.45 -8.94
C LYS A 40 -20.21 -6.94 -10.35
N SER A 41 -19.82 -6.03 -11.25
CA SER A 41 -19.46 -6.34 -12.64
C SER A 41 -18.14 -5.63 -12.93
N LEU A 42 -17.06 -6.38 -12.88
CA LEU A 42 -15.71 -5.86 -13.13
C LEU A 42 -15.47 -5.78 -14.65
N LEU A 43 -14.80 -4.72 -15.07
CA LEU A 43 -14.24 -4.60 -16.43
C LEU A 43 -12.84 -5.23 -16.47
N ASN A 44 -12.28 -5.44 -17.66
CA ASN A 44 -11.01 -6.13 -17.84
C ASN A 44 -9.89 -5.66 -16.91
N ASP A 45 -9.67 -4.34 -16.81
CA ASP A 45 -8.62 -3.78 -15.95
C ASP A 45 -8.96 -3.93 -14.44
N GLU A 46 -10.25 -3.91 -14.11
CA GLU A 46 -10.74 -4.10 -12.75
C GLU A 46 -10.62 -5.57 -12.33
N GLU A 47 -10.85 -6.51 -13.26
CA GLU A 47 -10.62 -7.94 -13.04
C GLU A 47 -9.14 -8.24 -12.78
N LEU A 48 -8.24 -7.66 -13.59
CA LEU A 48 -6.79 -7.80 -13.38
C LEU A 48 -6.37 -7.21 -12.03
N SER A 49 -6.97 -6.10 -11.63
CA SER A 49 -6.73 -5.50 -10.31
C SER A 49 -7.25 -6.39 -9.18
N ASN A 50 -8.46 -6.96 -9.32
CA ASN A 50 -9.02 -7.90 -8.34
C ASN A 50 -8.12 -9.14 -8.20
N GLN A 51 -7.62 -9.69 -9.32
CA GLN A 51 -6.73 -10.84 -9.32
C GLN A 51 -5.42 -10.57 -8.56
N LYS A 52 -4.83 -9.38 -8.71
CA LYS A 52 -3.67 -8.96 -7.92
C LYS A 52 -3.98 -8.87 -6.42
N LEU A 53 -5.21 -8.47 -6.06
CA LEU A 53 -5.64 -8.45 -4.66
C LEU A 53 -5.83 -9.86 -4.09
N ILE A 54 -6.29 -10.82 -4.88
CA ILE A 54 -6.33 -12.26 -4.51
C ILE A 54 -4.92 -12.77 -4.22
N GLU A 55 -3.95 -12.47 -5.09
CA GLU A 55 -2.57 -12.86 -4.88
C GLU A 55 -1.97 -12.21 -3.63
N LEU A 56 -2.29 -10.94 -3.37
CA LEU A 56 -1.87 -10.22 -2.18
C LEU A 56 -2.49 -10.82 -0.91
N TYR A 57 -3.77 -11.14 -0.94
CA TYR A 57 -4.45 -11.86 0.14
C TYR A 57 -3.73 -13.18 0.47
N ASN A 58 -3.46 -14.01 -0.54
CA ASN A 58 -2.77 -15.29 -0.35
C ASN A 58 -1.35 -15.12 0.21
N TYR A 59 -0.68 -14.01 -0.13
CA TYR A 59 0.64 -13.69 0.42
C TYR A 59 0.54 -13.29 1.90
N ILE A 60 -0.43 -12.45 2.26
CA ILE A 60 -0.65 -12.02 3.64
C ILE A 60 -1.08 -13.19 4.52
N ASP A 61 -1.98 -14.05 4.04
CA ASP A 61 -2.48 -15.23 4.75
C ASP A 61 -1.37 -16.22 5.12
N LYS A 62 -0.35 -16.34 4.28
CA LYS A 62 0.83 -17.18 4.55
C LYS A 62 1.85 -16.54 5.50
N ASN A 63 1.71 -15.25 5.82
CA ASN A 63 2.67 -14.53 6.64
C ASN A 63 2.15 -14.37 8.07
N GLN A 64 2.65 -15.21 8.98
CA GLN A 64 2.22 -15.24 10.39
C GLN A 64 2.31 -13.89 11.09
N SER A 65 3.29 -13.03 10.73
CA SER A 65 3.45 -11.71 11.34
C SER A 65 2.33 -10.72 10.97
N LEU A 66 1.55 -11.01 9.93
CA LEU A 66 0.46 -10.16 9.45
C LEU A 66 -0.94 -10.62 9.89
N LEU A 67 -1.08 -11.87 10.33
CA LEU A 67 -2.40 -12.48 10.61
C LEU A 67 -3.20 -11.74 11.70
N ASN A 68 -2.53 -11.19 12.71
CA ASN A 68 -3.18 -10.44 13.78
C ASN A 68 -3.37 -8.95 13.42
N ILE A 69 -2.70 -8.48 12.37
CA ILE A 69 -2.69 -7.08 11.98
C ILE A 69 -3.77 -6.79 10.94
N ILE A 70 -3.99 -7.72 10.01
CA ILE A 70 -4.94 -7.56 8.89
C ILE A 70 -6.17 -8.42 9.13
N ASN A 71 -7.34 -7.81 9.00
CA ASN A 71 -8.64 -8.50 9.02
C ASN A 71 -8.85 -9.26 7.69
N LEU A 72 -8.32 -10.47 7.65
CA LEU A 72 -8.38 -11.32 6.46
C LEU A 72 -9.81 -11.68 6.07
N ASN A 73 -10.72 -11.86 7.03
CA ASN A 73 -12.11 -12.20 6.76
C ASN A 73 -12.81 -11.06 6.01
N SER A 74 -12.66 -9.83 6.48
CA SER A 74 -13.22 -8.65 5.80
C SER A 74 -12.56 -8.42 4.44
N PHE A 75 -11.24 -8.63 4.34
CA PHE A 75 -10.53 -8.48 3.08
C PHE A 75 -10.99 -9.51 2.05
N LYS A 76 -11.12 -10.78 2.44
CA LYS A 76 -11.62 -11.86 1.57
C LYS A 76 -13.06 -11.60 1.12
N HIS A 77 -13.94 -11.20 2.05
CA HIS A 77 -15.33 -10.87 1.73
C HIS A 77 -15.43 -9.78 0.66
N ASP A 78 -14.64 -8.72 0.79
CA ASP A 78 -14.64 -7.63 -0.18
C ASP A 78 -14.05 -8.05 -1.54
N ILE A 79 -13.00 -8.88 -1.54
CA ILE A 79 -12.44 -9.47 -2.79
C ILE A 79 -13.51 -10.27 -3.52
N ASP A 80 -14.24 -11.13 -2.82
CA ASP A 80 -15.31 -11.96 -3.40
C ASP A 80 -16.50 -11.12 -3.87
N SER A 81 -16.64 -9.92 -3.31
CA SER A 81 -17.64 -8.93 -3.73
C SER A 81 -17.18 -8.04 -4.90
N GLY A 82 -16.01 -8.31 -5.48
CA GLY A 82 -15.46 -7.56 -6.61
C GLY A 82 -14.64 -6.34 -6.20
N LEU A 83 -13.84 -6.44 -5.12
CA LEU A 83 -12.89 -5.39 -4.74
C LEU A 83 -11.80 -5.23 -5.81
N TYR A 84 -11.49 -3.98 -6.15
CA TYR A 84 -10.37 -3.63 -7.02
C TYR A 84 -9.73 -2.30 -6.59
N PHE A 85 -8.50 -2.08 -7.01
CA PHE A 85 -7.79 -0.83 -6.78
C PHE A 85 -7.86 0.04 -8.03
N LYS A 86 -8.69 1.09 -7.99
CA LYS A 86 -8.79 2.08 -9.06
C LYS A 86 -7.68 3.10 -8.89
N SER A 87 -6.80 3.22 -9.89
CA SER A 87 -5.64 4.10 -9.84
C SER A 87 -5.38 4.75 -11.21
N ASN A 88 -4.93 6.00 -11.19
CA ASN A 88 -4.35 6.67 -12.35
C ASN A 88 -2.83 6.80 -12.24
N ILE A 89 -2.19 6.16 -11.24
CA ILE A 89 -0.74 6.16 -11.08
C ILE A 89 -0.13 5.30 -12.21
N PRO A 90 0.75 5.86 -13.05
CA PRO A 90 1.39 5.09 -14.11
C PRO A 90 2.17 3.91 -13.56
N ILE A 91 2.01 2.74 -14.18
CA ILE A 91 2.71 1.51 -13.76
C ILE A 91 4.19 1.62 -14.15
N ALA A 92 5.07 1.09 -13.32
CA ALA A 92 6.52 1.07 -13.53
C ALA A 92 7.17 2.46 -13.69
N SER A 93 6.53 3.52 -13.19
CA SER A 93 7.00 4.90 -13.28
C SER A 93 7.88 5.36 -12.12
N GLY A 94 8.07 4.53 -11.10
CA GLY A 94 8.74 4.93 -9.85
C GLY A 94 7.88 5.82 -8.94
N LEU A 95 6.61 6.07 -9.29
CA LEU A 95 5.71 6.94 -8.53
C LEU A 95 4.99 6.25 -7.36
N GLY A 96 5.34 5.01 -7.03
CA GLY A 96 4.83 4.32 -5.83
C GLY A 96 3.40 3.79 -5.96
N SER A 97 3.02 3.22 -7.10
CA SER A 97 1.70 2.59 -7.29
C SER A 97 1.44 1.46 -6.29
N SER A 98 2.44 0.59 -6.05
CA SER A 98 2.37 -0.46 -5.01
C SER A 98 2.22 0.12 -3.61
N GLY A 99 2.95 1.19 -3.31
CA GLY A 99 2.86 1.89 -2.03
C GLY A 99 1.47 2.44 -1.75
N ALA A 100 0.83 3.06 -2.75
CA ALA A 100 -0.55 3.54 -2.62
C ALA A 100 -1.55 2.39 -2.40
N LEU A 101 -1.37 1.26 -3.10
CA LEU A 101 -2.17 0.06 -2.89
C LEU A 101 -1.99 -0.50 -1.47
N VAL A 102 -0.75 -0.72 -1.02
CA VAL A 102 -0.45 -1.24 0.32
C VAL A 102 -1.04 -0.35 1.40
N SER A 103 -0.90 0.97 1.27
CA SER A 103 -1.48 1.95 2.20
C SER A 103 -3.00 1.85 2.26
N SER A 104 -3.65 1.63 1.11
CA SER A 104 -5.11 1.49 1.04
C SER A 104 -5.61 0.22 1.74
N ILE A 105 -4.87 -0.89 1.60
CA ILE A 105 -5.18 -2.17 2.26
C ILE A 105 -5.02 -2.07 3.77
N ILE A 106 -3.88 -1.57 4.24
CA ILE A 106 -3.64 -1.39 5.68
C ILE A 106 -4.68 -0.47 6.29
N ASN A 107 -4.95 0.67 5.64
CA ASN A 107 -5.93 1.61 6.16
C ASN A 107 -7.35 1.03 6.26
N LYS A 108 -7.73 0.14 5.35
CA LYS A 108 -9.09 -0.42 5.33
C LYS A 108 -9.24 -1.66 6.20
N TYR A 109 -8.21 -2.50 6.25
CA TYR A 109 -8.31 -3.84 6.85
C TYR A 109 -7.43 -4.05 8.09
N SER A 110 -6.81 -3.00 8.65
CA SER A 110 -6.10 -3.14 9.92
C SER A 110 -7.06 -3.46 11.06
N ASN A 111 -6.70 -4.45 11.87
CA ASN A 111 -7.36 -4.76 13.14
C ASN A 111 -6.94 -3.79 14.27
N THR A 112 -5.84 -3.07 14.06
CA THR A 112 -5.26 -2.16 15.04
C THR A 112 -5.61 -0.72 14.71
N ASP A 113 -5.81 0.10 15.72
CA ASP A 113 -5.91 1.55 15.53
C ASP A 113 -4.56 2.09 15.09
N LEU A 114 -4.50 2.49 13.83
CA LEU A 114 -3.27 2.99 13.19
C LEU A 114 -2.82 4.35 13.76
N SER A 115 -3.69 5.07 14.49
CA SER A 115 -3.36 6.37 15.09
C SER A 115 -2.41 6.25 16.29
N ILE A 116 -2.41 5.09 16.94
CA ILE A 116 -1.54 4.80 18.10
C ILE A 116 -0.26 4.05 17.73
N MET A 117 -0.17 3.58 16.49
CA MET A 117 1.00 2.85 16.00
C MET A 117 2.13 3.85 15.67
N ASN A 118 3.35 3.56 16.11
CA ASN A 118 4.47 4.39 15.72
C ASN A 118 4.84 4.19 14.23
N SER A 119 5.45 5.20 13.63
CA SER A 119 5.74 5.21 12.18
C SER A 119 6.73 4.13 11.75
N GLN A 120 7.64 3.69 12.62
CA GLN A 120 8.61 2.64 12.30
C GLN A 120 7.93 1.26 12.27
N GLU A 121 7.03 1.01 13.21
CA GLU A 121 6.22 -0.21 13.25
C GLU A 121 5.32 -0.31 12.02
N LEU A 122 4.61 0.76 11.70
CA LEU A 122 3.78 0.85 10.51
C LEU A 122 4.61 0.64 9.24
N LYS A 123 5.78 1.28 9.14
CA LYS A 123 6.72 1.11 8.03
C LYS A 123 7.15 -0.34 7.87
N LYS A 124 7.45 -1.04 8.96
CA LYS A 124 7.85 -2.46 8.95
C LYS A 124 6.72 -3.35 8.40
N ILE A 125 5.50 -3.14 8.86
CA ILE A 125 4.32 -3.87 8.36
C ILE A 125 4.13 -3.62 6.86
N MET A 126 4.20 -2.36 6.46
CA MET A 126 4.08 -1.96 5.06
C MET A 126 5.17 -2.57 4.18
N SER A 127 6.41 -2.61 4.69
CA SER A 127 7.56 -3.24 4.02
C SER A 127 7.31 -4.72 3.72
N ILE A 128 6.76 -5.46 4.69
CA ILE A 128 6.45 -6.88 4.51
C ILE A 128 5.42 -7.06 3.39
N ILE A 129 4.33 -6.29 3.41
CA ILE A 129 3.26 -6.41 2.42
C ILE A 129 3.74 -5.98 1.03
N GLU A 130 4.49 -4.88 0.94
CA GLU A 130 5.00 -4.36 -0.33
C GLU A 130 6.05 -5.29 -0.96
N SER A 131 6.75 -6.08 -0.15
CA SER A 131 7.73 -7.07 -0.63
C SER A 131 7.12 -8.13 -1.55
N LYS A 132 5.80 -8.36 -1.51
CA LYS A 132 5.09 -9.18 -2.50
C LYS A 132 5.32 -8.71 -3.93
N PHE A 133 5.46 -7.40 -4.15
CA PHE A 133 5.58 -6.80 -5.49
C PHE A 133 7.03 -6.67 -5.97
N HIS A 134 7.96 -6.51 -5.04
CA HIS A 134 9.34 -6.13 -5.35
C HIS A 134 10.39 -7.11 -4.79
N GLY A 135 9.96 -8.21 -4.14
CA GLY A 135 10.86 -9.15 -3.44
C GLY A 135 11.43 -8.57 -2.15
N LYS A 136 11.83 -7.31 -2.12
CA LYS A 136 12.30 -6.58 -0.95
C LYS A 136 11.83 -5.13 -1.02
N SER A 137 11.33 -4.61 0.09
CA SER A 137 10.87 -3.23 0.20
C SER A 137 11.35 -2.60 1.51
N SER A 138 11.60 -1.29 1.47
CA SER A 138 11.86 -0.49 2.68
C SER A 138 10.59 -0.12 3.45
N GLY A 139 9.41 -0.22 2.83
CA GLY A 139 8.14 0.28 3.36
C GLY A 139 8.01 1.81 3.33
N PHE A 140 8.93 2.51 2.69
CA PHE A 140 8.93 3.98 2.65
C PHE A 140 7.86 4.54 1.71
N ASP A 141 7.72 3.99 0.51
CA ASP A 141 6.72 4.41 -0.46
C ASP A 141 5.29 4.32 0.08
N PRO A 142 4.85 3.19 0.67
CA PRO A 142 3.53 3.15 1.29
C PRO A 142 3.40 4.09 2.49
N LEU A 143 4.46 4.31 3.26
CA LEU A 143 4.41 5.23 4.39
C LEU A 143 4.14 6.66 3.94
N VAL A 144 4.79 7.14 2.87
CA VAL A 144 4.55 8.46 2.26
C VAL A 144 3.11 8.60 1.77
N SER A 145 2.62 7.57 1.07
CA SER A 145 1.25 7.53 0.55
C SER A 145 0.21 7.53 1.69
N PHE A 146 0.51 6.87 2.80
CA PHE A 146 -0.36 6.78 3.97
C PHE A 146 -0.50 8.11 4.70
N PHE A 147 0.61 8.74 5.04
CA PHE A 147 0.61 10.00 5.81
C PHE A 147 0.20 11.22 4.99
N LYS A 148 0.37 11.18 3.66
CA LYS A 148 -0.03 12.26 2.73
C LYS A 148 0.67 13.61 2.98
N PHE A 149 1.83 13.60 3.63
CA PHE A 149 2.68 14.77 3.86
C PHE A 149 4.16 14.41 3.65
N LEU A 150 5.00 15.43 3.69
CA LEU A 150 6.46 15.25 3.61
C LEU A 150 6.93 14.19 4.60
N THR A 151 7.59 13.15 4.10
CA THR A 151 8.11 12.07 4.92
C THR A 151 9.62 12.01 4.79
N ILE A 152 10.30 12.02 5.93
CA ILE A 152 11.75 11.91 6.03
C ILE A 152 12.05 10.54 6.64
N HIS A 153 12.91 9.79 5.97
CA HIS A 153 13.45 8.56 6.51
C HIS A 153 14.82 8.86 7.12
N TYR A 154 14.93 8.64 8.43
CA TYR A 154 16.20 8.64 9.14
C TYR A 154 16.66 7.23 9.40
N THR A 155 17.95 7.01 9.35
CA THR A 155 18.63 5.74 9.69
C THR A 155 18.77 5.58 11.20
#